data_4ddefbc254ada6ed0255d4827d8e2a5b
#
_entry.id   4ddefbc254ada6ed0255d4827d8e2a5b
#
_cell.length_a   1.000
_cell.length_b   1.000
_cell.length_c   1.000
_cell.angle_alpha   90.00
_cell.angle_beta   90.00
_cell.angle_gamma   90.00
#
_symmetry.space_group_name_H-M   'P 1'
#
loop_
_entity.id
_entity.type
_entity.pdbx_description
1 polymer ?
#
loop_
_entity_poly.entity_id
_entity_poly.type
_entity_poly.pdbx_seq_one_letter_code
_entity_poly.pdbx_strand_id
1 'polypeptide(L)'
;MTVALEKVITKKQTRDFIQFPYNLYRNDKNWVPPLLMDDYRKVNRKKHPFYQHAEAEFFLARKDRAFVGRIAAIHDSIWEKTHQEKAAYWGWFECENDAEVAKVLFDAVFEWARLRGCTRIIGPMSPNANDLIGCQIEGFEGSPVLLMSYNPPYYDRLIQDCGNRKWKDLVAWLLDSPDTPERLAKIMPRVEAKGGFTVRTVNMKDYAGEIKRFNELYNQFEQVNAVFTPMTPAELELMAKDLKIAVDPELIFFAEVDGKPVGVSLSLPDFNVAFKAAHGRLLPFGVFHLLTAKKRARFLRTISMGVLKDHRNRGIDLSLYYHTFVNGRRKGYKAGEMSWVEEDNVAMTNTALKIGGKPYRKYRVYEHAL
;
A
#
# COMPACT_ATOMS: atom_id res chain seq x y z
N MET A 1 33.23 8.21 13.19
CA MET A 1 33.44 7.82 11.78
C MET A 1 32.43 8.63 10.95
N THR A 2 32.89 9.29 9.89
CA THR A 2 32.04 10.18 9.10
C THR A 2 31.11 9.36 8.18
N VAL A 3 29.86 9.71 8.12
CA VAL A 3 28.89 9.12 7.19
C VAL A 3 29.08 9.76 5.81
N ALA A 4 29.37 8.94 4.79
CA ALA A 4 29.44 9.38 3.40
C ALA A 4 28.09 9.12 2.70
N LEU A 5 27.62 10.11 1.94
CA LEU A 5 26.42 10.01 1.12
C LEU A 5 26.80 9.74 -0.34
N GLU A 6 26.14 8.79 -0.97
CA GLU A 6 26.33 8.45 -2.39
C GLU A 6 24.99 8.52 -3.14
N LYS A 7 24.97 9.21 -4.29
CA LYS A 7 23.85 9.12 -5.23
C LYS A 7 23.91 7.80 -6.00
N VAL A 8 22.75 7.18 -6.22
CA VAL A 8 22.62 5.92 -6.97
C VAL A 8 22.58 6.23 -8.47
N ILE A 9 23.72 6.06 -9.13
CA ILE A 9 23.87 6.35 -10.57
C ILE A 9 24.19 5.07 -11.36
N THR A 10 25.02 4.20 -10.80
CA THR A 10 25.50 2.99 -11.46
C THR A 10 24.62 1.79 -11.20
N LYS A 11 24.71 0.77 -12.08
CA LYS A 11 24.02 -0.53 -11.87
C LYS A 11 24.46 -1.21 -10.56
N LYS A 12 25.72 -1.04 -10.15
CA LYS A 12 26.22 -1.58 -8.88
C LYS A 12 25.54 -0.90 -7.70
N GLN A 13 25.50 0.43 -7.67
CA GLN A 13 24.81 1.17 -6.62
C GLN A 13 23.29 0.88 -6.58
N THR A 14 22.65 0.71 -7.75
CA THR A 14 21.23 0.29 -7.81
C THR A 14 21.05 -1.07 -7.15
N ARG A 15 21.92 -2.04 -7.41
CA ARG A 15 21.90 -3.34 -6.74
C ARG A 15 22.10 -3.20 -5.24
N ASP A 16 23.07 -2.41 -4.82
CA ASP A 16 23.38 -2.21 -3.40
C ASP A 16 22.22 -1.52 -2.68
N PHE A 17 21.56 -0.54 -3.31
CA PHE A 17 20.33 0.11 -2.83
C PHE A 17 19.20 -0.90 -2.62
N ILE A 18 18.96 -1.77 -3.60
CA ILE A 18 17.87 -2.77 -3.53
C ILE A 18 18.19 -3.85 -2.49
N GLN A 19 19.45 -4.27 -2.38
CA GLN A 19 19.84 -5.35 -1.49
C GLN A 19 20.05 -4.91 -0.04
N PHE A 20 20.12 -3.63 0.24
CA PHE A 20 20.36 -3.13 1.60
C PHE A 20 19.34 -3.67 2.64
N PRO A 21 18.00 -3.67 2.41
CA PRO A 21 17.05 -4.23 3.36
C PRO A 21 17.26 -5.72 3.63
N TYR A 22 17.68 -6.49 2.63
CA TYR A 22 17.95 -7.93 2.82
C TYR A 22 19.08 -8.20 3.81
N ASN A 23 20.04 -7.27 3.92
CA ASN A 23 21.08 -7.33 4.92
C ASN A 23 20.59 -6.82 6.27
N LEU A 24 19.85 -5.72 6.29
CA LEU A 24 19.32 -5.10 7.50
C LEU A 24 18.37 -6.06 8.24
N TYR A 25 17.45 -6.70 7.53
CA TYR A 25 16.43 -7.57 8.10
C TYR A 25 16.78 -9.06 8.10
N ARG A 26 18.03 -9.45 7.79
CA ARG A 26 18.42 -10.88 7.64
C ARG A 26 18.08 -11.77 8.83
N ASN A 27 18.04 -11.21 10.04
CA ASN A 27 17.74 -11.91 11.28
C ASN A 27 16.29 -11.63 11.77
N ASP A 28 15.52 -10.85 11.06
CA ASP A 28 14.15 -10.52 11.42
C ASP A 28 13.17 -11.55 10.85
N LYS A 29 12.63 -12.40 11.75
CA LYS A 29 11.68 -13.44 11.38
C LYS A 29 10.34 -12.94 10.88
N ASN A 30 10.00 -11.67 11.13
CA ASN A 30 8.72 -11.08 10.70
C ASN A 30 8.83 -10.40 9.35
N TRP A 31 10.02 -10.00 8.94
CA TRP A 31 10.21 -9.36 7.65
C TRP A 31 9.84 -10.29 6.48
N VAL A 32 9.18 -9.73 5.47
CA VAL A 32 8.82 -10.42 4.23
C VAL A 32 9.63 -9.80 3.10
N PRO A 33 10.62 -10.52 2.55
CA PRO A 33 11.39 -10.02 1.42
C PRO A 33 10.48 -9.77 0.21
N PRO A 34 10.47 -8.57 -0.39
CA PRO A 34 9.81 -8.34 -1.66
C PRO A 34 10.50 -9.15 -2.77
N LEU A 35 9.83 -9.33 -3.92
CA LEU A 35 10.50 -9.95 -5.05
C LEU A 35 11.55 -8.98 -5.62
N LEU A 36 12.80 -9.41 -5.65
CA LEU A 36 13.92 -8.61 -6.20
C LEU A 36 13.61 -8.04 -7.59
N MET A 37 12.93 -8.82 -8.43
CA MET A 37 12.57 -8.41 -9.78
C MET A 37 11.63 -7.18 -9.76
N ASP A 38 10.70 -7.14 -8.80
CA ASP A 38 9.75 -6.04 -8.65
C ASP A 38 10.46 -4.79 -8.12
N ASP A 39 11.37 -4.94 -7.15
CA ASP A 39 12.17 -3.82 -6.65
C ASP A 39 13.05 -3.22 -7.75
N TYR A 40 13.73 -4.06 -8.57
CA TYR A 40 14.48 -3.57 -9.73
C TYR A 40 13.61 -2.82 -10.72
N ARG A 41 12.36 -3.26 -10.92
CA ARG A 41 11.42 -2.58 -11.81
C ARG A 41 10.97 -1.24 -11.23
N LYS A 42 10.61 -1.19 -9.94
CA LYS A 42 10.16 0.03 -9.25
C LYS A 42 11.19 1.15 -9.26
N VAL A 43 12.48 0.84 -9.13
CA VAL A 43 13.54 1.86 -9.19
C VAL A 43 14.01 2.18 -10.62
N ASN A 44 13.47 1.51 -11.64
CA ASN A 44 13.87 1.73 -13.04
C ASN A 44 13.17 2.95 -13.63
N ARG A 45 13.79 4.11 -13.50
CA ARG A 45 13.28 5.40 -14.00
C ARG A 45 12.99 5.45 -15.51
N LYS A 46 13.55 4.54 -16.30
CA LYS A 46 13.35 4.51 -17.77
C LYS A 46 12.15 3.66 -18.20
N LYS A 47 11.72 2.70 -17.37
CA LYS A 47 10.73 1.68 -17.77
C LYS A 47 9.46 1.69 -16.93
N HIS A 48 9.53 2.14 -15.67
CA HIS A 48 8.35 2.15 -14.81
C HIS A 48 7.44 3.33 -15.18
N PRO A 49 6.12 3.13 -15.40
CA PRO A 49 5.20 4.16 -15.88
C PRO A 49 5.10 5.37 -14.93
N PHE A 50 5.27 5.18 -13.65
CA PHE A 50 5.30 6.26 -12.66
C PHE A 50 6.27 7.41 -13.05
N TYR A 51 7.43 7.10 -13.61
CA TYR A 51 8.41 8.11 -14.00
C TYR A 51 8.10 8.84 -15.32
N GLN A 52 6.93 8.59 -15.91
CA GLN A 52 6.42 9.44 -17.01
C GLN A 52 5.94 10.82 -16.51
N HIS A 53 5.56 10.90 -15.24
CA HIS A 53 5.06 12.11 -14.59
C HIS A 53 5.80 12.48 -13.30
N ALA A 54 6.76 11.67 -12.90
CA ALA A 54 7.53 11.87 -11.67
C ALA A 54 9.04 11.77 -11.91
N GLU A 55 9.80 12.40 -11.05
CA GLU A 55 11.25 12.22 -10.97
C GLU A 55 11.65 11.72 -9.58
N ALA A 56 12.76 10.99 -9.51
CA ALA A 56 13.30 10.51 -8.25
C ALA A 56 14.82 10.50 -8.25
N GLU A 57 15.40 10.74 -7.07
CA GLU A 57 16.81 10.53 -6.77
C GLU A 57 16.94 9.53 -5.63
N PHE A 58 17.86 8.60 -5.76
CA PHE A 58 18.11 7.56 -4.76
C PHE A 58 19.46 7.80 -4.09
N PHE A 59 19.52 7.61 -2.78
CA PHE A 59 20.71 7.86 -1.96
C PHE A 59 21.04 6.64 -1.11
N LEU A 60 22.35 6.40 -0.94
CA LEU A 60 22.93 5.43 -0.03
C LEU A 60 23.84 6.14 0.98
N ALA A 61 23.69 5.82 2.25
CA ALA A 61 24.60 6.23 3.29
C ALA A 61 25.59 5.11 3.59
N ARG A 62 26.89 5.47 3.74
CA ARG A 62 27.97 4.54 3.98
C ARG A 62 28.84 5.00 5.15
N LYS A 63 29.15 4.08 6.06
CA LYS A 63 30.21 4.20 7.06
C LYS A 63 31.33 3.24 6.67
N ASP A 64 32.52 3.75 6.49
CA ASP A 64 33.68 3.01 6.00
C ASP A 64 33.39 2.26 4.69
N ARG A 65 33.30 0.92 4.74
CA ARG A 65 33.03 0.06 3.58
C ARG A 65 31.60 -0.49 3.51
N ALA A 66 30.80 -0.26 4.56
CA ALA A 66 29.44 -0.81 4.66
C ALA A 66 28.38 0.24 4.36
N PHE A 67 27.34 -0.14 3.62
CA PHE A 67 26.12 0.66 3.53
C PHE A 67 25.33 0.49 4.82
N VAL A 68 24.87 1.62 5.38
CA VAL A 68 24.20 1.71 6.68
C VAL A 68 22.82 2.37 6.59
N GLY A 69 22.45 2.85 5.40
CA GLY A 69 21.12 3.40 5.16
C GLY A 69 20.88 3.73 3.69
N ARG A 70 19.61 3.90 3.35
CA ARG A 70 19.14 4.33 2.03
C ARG A 70 17.88 5.20 2.15
N ILE A 71 17.63 6.05 1.18
CA ILE A 71 16.42 6.86 1.04
C ILE A 71 16.24 7.28 -0.42
N ALA A 72 15.03 7.63 -0.81
CA ALA A 72 14.73 8.28 -2.08
C ALA A 72 14.00 9.60 -1.87
N ALA A 73 14.30 10.58 -2.70
CA ALA A 73 13.51 11.79 -2.89
C ALA A 73 12.73 11.70 -4.19
N ILE A 74 11.48 12.15 -4.19
CA ILE A 74 10.54 11.98 -5.30
C ILE A 74 9.73 13.25 -5.46
N HIS A 75 9.49 13.68 -6.70
CA HIS A 75 8.54 14.73 -7.04
C HIS A 75 7.58 14.23 -8.10
N ASP A 76 6.27 14.39 -7.87
CA ASP A 76 5.20 13.86 -8.71
C ASP A 76 4.29 15.00 -9.20
N SER A 77 4.27 15.23 -10.51
CA SER A 77 3.46 16.28 -11.11
C SER A 77 1.95 16.01 -11.06
N ILE A 78 1.53 14.75 -10.92
CA ILE A 78 0.11 14.39 -10.72
C ILE A 78 -0.32 14.80 -9.31
N TRP A 79 0.51 14.53 -8.30
CA TRP A 79 0.24 15.03 -6.94
C TRP A 79 0.12 16.57 -6.93
N GLU A 80 1.08 17.28 -7.49
CA GLU A 80 1.08 18.73 -7.55
C GLU A 80 -0.21 19.26 -8.16
N LYS A 81 -0.67 18.67 -9.27
CA LYS A 81 -1.93 19.05 -9.92
C LYS A 81 -3.16 18.71 -9.07
N THR A 82 -3.16 17.55 -8.40
CA THR A 82 -4.31 17.07 -7.63
C THR A 82 -4.51 17.87 -6.36
N HIS A 83 -3.42 18.19 -5.67
CA HIS A 83 -3.46 18.88 -4.38
C HIS A 83 -3.21 20.38 -4.47
N GLN A 84 -2.90 20.91 -5.68
CA GLN A 84 -2.56 22.32 -5.90
C GLN A 84 -1.40 22.78 -5.00
N GLU A 85 -0.46 21.87 -4.74
CA GLU A 85 0.66 22.05 -3.85
C GLU A 85 1.94 21.45 -4.42
N LYS A 86 3.03 22.21 -4.41
CA LYS A 86 4.35 21.74 -4.83
C LYS A 86 5.07 21.08 -3.66
N ALA A 87 4.73 19.82 -3.41
CA ALA A 87 5.34 18.99 -2.40
C ALA A 87 6.22 17.89 -3.03
N ALA A 88 7.27 17.51 -2.32
CA ALA A 88 8.04 16.31 -2.63
C ALA A 88 7.66 15.15 -1.70
N TYR A 89 8.11 13.94 -2.04
CA TYR A 89 8.03 12.78 -1.16
C TYR A 89 9.42 12.29 -0.78
N TRP A 90 9.48 11.58 0.35
CA TRP A 90 10.58 10.67 0.63
C TRP A 90 10.04 9.24 0.77
N GLY A 91 10.86 8.27 0.35
CA GLY A 91 10.48 6.85 0.43
C GLY A 91 11.70 5.95 0.43
N TRP A 92 11.47 4.63 0.43
CA TRP A 92 12.52 3.61 0.53
C TRP A 92 13.51 3.87 1.68
N PHE A 93 13.06 4.57 2.74
CA PHE A 93 13.88 4.82 3.90
C PHE A 93 14.16 3.52 4.64
N GLU A 94 15.44 3.18 4.72
CA GLU A 94 15.95 2.10 5.54
C GLU A 94 17.23 2.58 6.19
N CYS A 95 17.38 2.33 7.48
CA CYS A 95 18.50 2.86 8.25
C CYS A 95 18.82 1.94 9.43
N GLU A 96 20.09 1.69 9.70
CA GLU A 96 20.49 1.16 10.98
C GLU A 96 20.05 2.10 12.09
N ASN A 97 19.98 1.62 13.35
CA ASN A 97 19.59 2.47 14.48
C ASN A 97 20.67 3.51 14.82
N ASP A 98 20.83 4.49 13.95
CA ASP A 98 21.89 5.49 13.99
C ASP A 98 21.35 6.85 13.53
N ALA A 99 21.27 7.80 14.49
CA ALA A 99 20.72 9.13 14.25
C ALA A 99 21.57 9.98 13.28
N GLU A 100 22.91 9.79 13.24
CA GLU A 100 23.78 10.50 12.31
C GLU A 100 23.49 10.05 10.86
N VAL A 101 23.30 8.74 10.65
CA VAL A 101 22.95 8.18 9.34
C VAL A 101 21.61 8.68 8.88
N ALA A 102 20.58 8.64 9.75
CA ALA A 102 19.26 9.14 9.44
C ALA A 102 19.31 10.63 9.05
N LYS A 103 20.03 11.44 9.83
CA LYS A 103 20.18 12.87 9.55
C LYS A 103 20.79 13.15 8.18
N VAL A 104 21.88 12.48 7.82
CA VAL A 104 22.53 12.65 6.51
C VAL A 104 21.59 12.28 5.36
N LEU A 105 20.80 11.21 5.52
CA LEU A 105 19.81 10.80 4.52
C LEU A 105 18.69 11.83 4.37
N PHE A 106 18.14 12.33 5.48
CA PHE A 106 17.06 13.32 5.45
C PHE A 106 17.53 14.69 4.96
N ASP A 107 18.71 15.14 5.35
CA ASP A 107 19.30 16.39 4.85
C ASP A 107 19.41 16.37 3.32
N ALA A 108 19.81 15.23 2.74
CA ALA A 108 19.92 15.08 1.29
C ALA A 108 18.56 15.19 0.56
N VAL A 109 17.50 14.56 1.09
CA VAL A 109 16.18 14.64 0.45
C VAL A 109 15.54 16.01 0.67
N PHE A 110 15.79 16.68 1.79
CA PHE A 110 15.33 18.04 2.02
C PHE A 110 16.02 19.04 1.07
N GLU A 111 17.33 18.93 0.89
CA GLU A 111 18.06 19.74 -0.07
C GLU A 111 17.57 19.51 -1.50
N TRP A 112 17.41 18.24 -1.89
CA TRP A 112 16.89 17.86 -3.21
C TRP A 112 15.51 18.48 -3.49
N ALA A 113 14.62 18.49 -2.50
CA ALA A 113 13.28 19.05 -2.61
C ALA A 113 13.30 20.60 -2.68
N ARG A 114 14.15 21.26 -1.84
CA ARG A 114 14.34 22.73 -1.89
C ARG A 114 14.84 23.21 -3.25
N LEU A 115 15.79 22.48 -3.84
CA LEU A 115 16.32 22.81 -5.18
C LEU A 115 15.25 22.74 -6.28
N ARG A 116 14.13 22.06 -6.04
CA ARG A 116 12.97 21.99 -6.94
C ARG A 116 11.88 22.99 -6.60
N GLY A 117 12.09 23.82 -5.60
CA GLY A 117 11.14 24.79 -5.13
C GLY A 117 9.92 24.18 -4.44
N CYS A 118 10.07 22.97 -3.88
CA CYS A 118 9.03 22.38 -3.02
C CYS A 118 9.01 23.12 -1.69
N THR A 119 7.81 23.30 -1.15
CA THR A 119 7.60 23.96 0.15
C THR A 119 7.50 22.98 1.30
N ARG A 120 7.24 21.70 0.95
CA ARG A 120 7.03 20.63 1.92
C ARG A 120 7.52 19.31 1.34
N ILE A 121 7.94 18.39 2.22
CA ILE A 121 8.20 17.00 1.87
C ILE A 121 7.39 16.08 2.78
N ILE A 122 6.85 15.00 2.21
CA ILE A 122 5.92 14.07 2.86
C ILE A 122 6.46 12.66 2.71
N GLY A 123 6.21 11.78 3.67
CA GLY A 123 6.58 10.37 3.54
C GLY A 123 6.41 9.56 4.82
N PRO A 124 6.73 8.26 4.74
CA PRO A 124 7.29 7.56 3.57
C PRO A 124 6.24 7.20 2.52
N MET A 125 6.63 7.26 1.24
CA MET A 125 5.87 6.75 0.08
C MET A 125 6.85 6.12 -0.93
N SER A 126 6.56 4.93 -1.47
CA SER A 126 7.53 4.17 -2.26
C SER A 126 6.90 3.43 -3.44
N PRO A 127 6.79 4.02 -4.63
CA PRO A 127 7.13 5.40 -4.99
C PRO A 127 6.06 6.43 -4.63
N ASN A 128 4.79 6.06 -4.49
CA ASN A 128 3.67 6.93 -4.13
C ASN A 128 2.69 6.21 -3.17
N ALA A 129 1.58 6.86 -2.83
CA ALA A 129 0.57 6.32 -1.92
C ALA A 129 -0.17 5.07 -2.46
N ASN A 130 -0.15 4.83 -3.77
CA ASN A 130 -0.79 3.65 -4.36
C ASN A 130 0.06 2.37 -4.22
N ASP A 131 1.33 2.49 -3.84
CA ASP A 131 2.24 1.36 -3.58
C ASP A 131 2.41 1.10 -2.08
N LEU A 132 3.48 1.66 -1.49
CA LEU A 132 3.75 1.54 -0.05
C LEU A 132 3.75 2.90 0.60
N ILE A 133 3.00 3.05 1.68
CA ILE A 133 2.87 4.31 2.41
C ILE A 133 2.92 4.08 3.92
N GLY A 134 3.48 5.05 4.63
CA GLY A 134 3.50 5.11 6.07
C GLY A 134 4.58 4.26 6.73
N CYS A 135 5.06 4.74 7.86
CA CYS A 135 5.95 4.06 8.79
C CYS A 135 5.11 3.42 9.88
N GLN A 136 5.26 2.12 10.09
CA GLN A 136 4.58 1.41 11.17
C GLN A 136 5.04 1.96 12.53
N ILE A 137 4.09 2.34 13.38
CA ILE A 137 4.35 2.91 14.72
C ILE A 137 3.71 2.11 15.85
N GLU A 138 2.70 1.28 15.53
CA GLU A 138 2.04 0.39 16.48
C GLU A 138 1.75 -0.98 15.84
N GLY A 139 1.63 -2.03 16.65
CA GLY A 139 1.23 -3.37 16.21
C GLY A 139 2.33 -4.13 15.47
N PHE A 140 3.53 -4.20 16.04
CA PHE A 140 4.71 -4.83 15.42
C PHE A 140 4.70 -6.37 15.45
N GLU A 141 3.67 -6.98 15.98
CA GLU A 141 3.57 -8.43 16.11
C GLU A 141 3.29 -9.09 14.75
N GLY A 142 4.12 -10.09 14.43
CA GLY A 142 3.98 -10.88 13.21
C GLY A 142 4.42 -10.18 11.94
N SER A 143 4.31 -10.90 10.84
CA SER A 143 4.67 -10.38 9.52
C SER A 143 3.63 -9.39 9.00
N PRO A 144 4.00 -8.43 8.14
CA PRO A 144 3.04 -7.59 7.43
C PRO A 144 2.20 -8.45 6.49
N VAL A 145 0.99 -8.00 6.18
CA VAL A 145 0.19 -8.57 5.10
C VAL A 145 0.59 -7.98 3.75
N LEU A 146 0.10 -8.57 2.68
CA LEU A 146 0.41 -8.16 1.30
C LEU A 146 0.26 -6.64 1.10
N LEU A 147 1.29 -6.00 0.52
CA LEU A 147 1.35 -4.55 0.23
C LEU A 147 1.24 -3.66 1.48
N MET A 148 1.63 -4.15 2.65
CA MET A 148 1.77 -3.32 3.85
C MET A 148 3.22 -3.01 4.15
N SER A 149 3.48 -1.79 4.61
CA SER A 149 4.81 -1.36 5.06
C SER A 149 5.27 -2.18 6.27
N TYR A 150 6.57 -2.36 6.39
CA TYR A 150 7.23 -2.98 7.52
C TYR A 150 8.52 -2.23 7.83
N ASN A 151 8.78 -1.97 9.09
CA ASN A 151 9.99 -1.31 9.57
C ASN A 151 10.27 -1.64 11.03
N PRO A 152 11.49 -1.43 11.52
CA PRO A 152 11.81 -1.55 12.93
C PRO A 152 11.13 -0.46 13.76
N PRO A 153 10.80 -0.73 15.05
CA PRO A 153 10.13 0.25 15.92
C PRO A 153 10.89 1.57 16.13
N TYR A 154 12.22 1.57 15.99
CA TYR A 154 13.03 2.75 16.20
C TYR A 154 12.94 3.80 15.06
N TYR A 155 12.30 3.48 13.92
CA TYR A 155 12.19 4.41 12.80
C TYR A 155 11.37 5.65 13.15
N ASP A 156 10.27 5.52 13.89
CA ASP A 156 9.47 6.67 14.31
C ASP A 156 10.34 7.73 15.00
N ARG A 157 11.20 7.31 15.94
CA ARG A 157 12.13 8.20 16.62
C ARG A 157 13.14 8.82 15.65
N LEU A 158 13.81 8.03 14.82
CA LEU A 158 14.83 8.55 13.87
C LEU A 158 14.23 9.57 12.91
N ILE A 159 13.01 9.33 12.43
CA ILE A 159 12.31 10.23 11.50
C ILE A 159 11.96 11.54 12.20
N GLN A 160 11.45 11.49 13.44
CA GLN A 160 11.11 12.69 14.21
C GLN A 160 12.35 13.47 14.62
N ASP A 161 13.43 12.82 15.03
CA ASP A 161 14.72 13.44 15.38
C ASP A 161 15.33 14.24 14.18
N CYS A 162 14.94 13.88 12.94
CA CYS A 162 15.30 14.63 11.73
C CYS A 162 14.34 15.79 11.40
N GLY A 163 13.45 16.17 12.33
CA GLY A 163 12.55 17.31 12.18
C GLY A 163 11.28 17.02 11.38
N ASN A 164 11.00 15.76 11.06
CA ASN A 164 9.72 15.37 10.50
C ASN A 164 8.67 15.28 11.64
N ARG A 165 7.47 15.71 11.35
CA ARG A 165 6.34 15.66 12.31
C ARG A 165 5.17 14.88 11.73
N LYS A 166 4.29 14.38 12.58
CA LYS A 166 3.07 13.71 12.15
C LYS A 166 2.27 14.60 11.18
N TRP A 167 1.91 14.04 10.04
CA TRP A 167 0.90 14.60 9.15
C TRP A 167 -0.40 13.79 9.23
N LYS A 168 -0.35 12.46 9.02
CA LYS A 168 -1.51 11.56 9.03
C LYS A 168 -1.17 10.23 9.68
N ASP A 169 -2.11 9.69 10.45
CA ASP A 169 -2.07 8.29 10.86
C ASP A 169 -3.03 7.46 10.00
N LEU A 170 -2.58 6.28 9.62
CA LEU A 170 -3.30 5.29 8.83
C LEU A 170 -3.52 4.05 9.69
N VAL A 171 -4.75 3.60 9.81
CA VAL A 171 -5.12 2.48 10.68
C VAL A 171 -5.41 1.25 9.86
N ALA A 172 -4.86 0.11 10.26
CA ALA A 172 -5.26 -1.19 9.78
C ALA A 172 -6.22 -1.85 10.77
N TRP A 173 -7.36 -2.32 10.25
CA TRP A 173 -8.44 -2.93 11.01
C TRP A 173 -8.44 -4.43 10.81
N LEU A 174 -8.30 -5.18 11.88
CA LEU A 174 -8.38 -6.65 11.87
C LEU A 174 -9.84 -7.10 11.96
N LEU A 175 -10.22 -7.98 11.06
CA LEU A 175 -11.52 -8.65 10.99
C LEU A 175 -11.31 -10.14 11.23
N ASP A 176 -11.33 -10.58 12.48
CA ASP A 176 -11.05 -11.95 12.92
C ASP A 176 -12.28 -12.68 13.49
N SER A 177 -13.46 -12.05 13.43
CA SER A 177 -14.70 -12.66 13.93
C SER A 177 -14.98 -14.00 13.22
N PRO A 178 -15.26 -15.07 13.97
CA PRO A 178 -15.52 -16.39 13.39
C PRO A 178 -16.79 -16.41 12.53
N ASP A 179 -17.75 -15.54 12.78
CA ASP A 179 -19.03 -15.54 12.11
C ASP A 179 -19.30 -14.20 11.41
N THR A 180 -19.84 -14.27 10.19
CA THR A 180 -20.53 -13.12 9.63
C THR A 180 -21.59 -12.76 10.66
N PRO A 181 -21.64 -11.50 11.12
CA PRO A 181 -22.71 -11.15 12.03
C PRO A 181 -24.04 -11.64 11.43
N GLU A 182 -24.68 -12.61 12.08
CA GLU A 182 -25.96 -13.18 11.63
C GLU A 182 -26.98 -12.09 11.29
N ARG A 183 -26.86 -10.95 11.97
CA ARG A 183 -27.63 -9.75 11.72
C ARG A 183 -27.43 -9.23 10.30
N LEU A 184 -26.17 -9.22 9.77
CA LEU A 184 -25.90 -8.77 8.40
C LEU A 184 -26.51 -9.73 7.38
N ALA A 185 -26.35 -11.04 7.58
CA ALA A 185 -26.92 -12.06 6.70
C ALA A 185 -28.44 -11.94 6.58
N LYS A 186 -29.12 -11.64 7.69
CA LYS A 186 -30.59 -11.49 7.72
C LYS A 186 -31.09 -10.22 7.05
N ILE A 187 -30.32 -9.13 7.08
CA ILE A 187 -30.78 -7.83 6.58
C ILE A 187 -30.33 -7.53 5.15
N MET A 188 -29.23 -8.16 4.70
CA MET A 188 -28.58 -7.79 3.44
C MET A 188 -29.48 -7.89 2.20
N PRO A 189 -30.25 -8.97 1.99
CA PRO A 189 -31.17 -9.04 0.85
C PRO A 189 -32.18 -7.88 0.81
N ARG A 190 -32.63 -7.42 1.99
CA ARG A 190 -33.53 -6.28 2.10
C ARG A 190 -32.83 -4.95 1.85
N VAL A 191 -31.58 -4.82 2.31
CA VAL A 191 -30.76 -3.62 2.07
C VAL A 191 -30.49 -3.44 0.58
N GLU A 192 -30.11 -4.51 -0.11
CA GLU A 192 -29.84 -4.49 -1.56
C GLU A 192 -31.11 -4.15 -2.36
N ALA A 193 -32.21 -4.83 -2.09
CA ALA A 193 -33.50 -4.57 -2.76
C ALA A 193 -33.96 -3.12 -2.53
N LYS A 194 -33.93 -2.62 -1.29
CA LYS A 194 -34.32 -1.24 -0.96
C LYS A 194 -33.32 -0.21 -1.51
N GLY A 195 -32.03 -0.56 -1.54
CA GLY A 195 -30.95 0.31 -2.05
C GLY A 195 -31.02 0.48 -3.57
N GLY A 196 -31.71 -0.40 -4.29
CA GLY A 196 -31.82 -0.36 -5.75
C GLY A 196 -30.46 -0.55 -6.43
N PHE A 197 -29.65 -1.47 -5.93
CA PHE A 197 -28.35 -1.83 -6.50
C PHE A 197 -28.18 -3.35 -6.50
N THR A 198 -27.27 -3.82 -7.32
CA THR A 198 -26.85 -5.22 -7.35
C THR A 198 -25.34 -5.31 -7.09
N VAL A 199 -24.90 -6.44 -6.54
CA VAL A 199 -23.47 -6.72 -6.36
C VAL A 199 -23.10 -7.93 -7.18
N ARG A 200 -22.04 -7.80 -8.00
CA ARG A 200 -21.49 -8.90 -8.78
C ARG A 200 -19.99 -9.03 -8.57
N THR A 201 -19.48 -10.21 -8.81
CA THR A 201 -18.03 -10.44 -8.87
C THR A 201 -17.43 -9.93 -10.19
N VAL A 202 -16.09 -9.75 -10.20
CA VAL A 202 -15.35 -9.40 -11.41
C VAL A 202 -15.48 -10.47 -12.49
N ASN A 203 -15.66 -10.04 -13.73
CA ASN A 203 -15.75 -10.93 -14.90
C ASN A 203 -14.37 -11.16 -15.52
N MET A 204 -13.73 -12.29 -15.25
CA MET A 204 -12.40 -12.61 -15.79
C MET A 204 -12.37 -12.81 -17.30
N LYS A 205 -13.51 -13.00 -17.96
CA LYS A 205 -13.57 -13.06 -19.44
C LYS A 205 -13.44 -11.68 -20.08
N ASP A 206 -13.80 -10.62 -19.31
CA ASP A 206 -13.63 -9.22 -19.70
C ASP A 206 -12.65 -8.49 -18.77
N TYR A 207 -11.53 -9.14 -18.42
CA TYR A 207 -10.61 -8.62 -17.42
C TYR A 207 -10.08 -7.21 -17.76
N ALA A 208 -9.81 -6.93 -19.03
CA ALA A 208 -9.39 -5.59 -19.46
C ALA A 208 -10.48 -4.54 -19.25
N GLY A 209 -11.74 -4.86 -19.54
CA GLY A 209 -12.88 -3.99 -19.27
C GLY A 209 -13.09 -3.77 -17.77
N GLU A 210 -12.89 -4.79 -16.94
CA GLU A 210 -13.00 -4.66 -15.47
C GLU A 210 -11.89 -3.76 -14.89
N ILE A 211 -10.67 -3.85 -15.41
CA ILE A 211 -9.57 -2.93 -15.04
C ILE A 211 -9.94 -1.49 -15.38
N LYS A 212 -10.50 -1.25 -16.57
CA LYS A 212 -10.94 0.09 -16.99
C LYS A 212 -12.05 0.62 -16.07
N ARG A 213 -13.08 -0.20 -15.75
CA ARG A 213 -14.17 0.17 -14.83
C ARG A 213 -13.63 0.48 -13.43
N PHE A 214 -12.68 -0.32 -12.95
CA PHE A 214 -12.01 -0.05 -11.68
C PHE A 214 -11.29 1.30 -11.69
N ASN A 215 -10.52 1.60 -12.75
CA ASN A 215 -9.80 2.86 -12.88
C ASN A 215 -10.74 4.07 -12.88
N GLU A 216 -11.82 3.98 -13.65
CA GLU A 216 -12.84 5.03 -13.73
C GLU A 216 -13.48 5.30 -12.36
N LEU A 217 -13.83 4.24 -11.62
CA LEU A 217 -14.34 4.38 -10.26
C LEU A 217 -13.30 4.93 -9.29
N TYR A 218 -12.08 4.36 -9.29
CA TYR A 218 -11.01 4.73 -8.38
C TYR A 218 -10.65 6.22 -8.48
N ASN A 219 -10.53 6.72 -9.71
CA ASN A 219 -10.19 8.12 -9.94
C ASN A 219 -11.37 9.08 -9.68
N GLN A 220 -12.60 8.56 -9.56
CA GLN A 220 -13.79 9.32 -9.15
C GLN A 220 -14.07 9.22 -7.65
N PHE A 221 -13.38 8.33 -6.92
CA PHE A 221 -13.47 8.33 -5.47
C PHE A 221 -12.91 9.64 -4.96
N GLU A 222 -13.79 10.65 -4.89
CA GLU A 222 -13.37 11.96 -4.43
C GLU A 222 -12.56 11.83 -3.14
N GLN A 223 -11.40 12.26 -3.20
CA GLN A 223 -10.50 13.01 -2.33
C GLN A 223 -10.91 13.13 -0.84
N VAL A 224 -11.54 12.08 -0.31
CA VAL A 224 -11.76 11.98 1.13
C VAL A 224 -10.42 11.72 1.83
N ASN A 225 -9.46 11.14 1.10
CA ASN A 225 -8.16 10.77 1.63
C ASN A 225 -7.11 11.82 1.24
N ALA A 226 -6.47 12.41 2.25
CA ALA A 226 -5.43 13.41 2.06
C ALA A 226 -4.21 12.88 1.29
N VAL A 227 -3.96 11.57 1.35
CA VAL A 227 -2.85 10.91 0.64
C VAL A 227 -3.22 10.42 -0.78
N PHE A 228 -4.44 10.66 -1.23
CA PHE A 228 -4.91 10.16 -2.52
C PHE A 228 -4.11 10.73 -3.70
N THR A 229 -3.72 9.85 -4.62
CA THR A 229 -3.12 10.23 -5.91
C THR A 229 -3.79 9.43 -7.01
N PRO A 230 -4.32 10.07 -8.06
CA PRO A 230 -4.87 9.39 -9.22
C PRO A 230 -3.83 8.48 -9.87
N MET A 231 -4.26 7.30 -10.32
CA MET A 231 -3.42 6.41 -11.11
C MET A 231 -3.61 6.64 -12.60
N THR A 232 -2.51 6.69 -13.34
CA THR A 232 -2.56 6.65 -14.79
C THR A 232 -3.01 5.26 -15.28
N PRO A 233 -3.60 5.14 -16.49
CA PRO A 233 -3.94 3.84 -17.05
C PRO A 233 -2.75 2.87 -17.13
N ALA A 234 -1.55 3.38 -17.44
CA ALA A 234 -0.34 2.56 -17.53
C ALA A 234 0.13 2.01 -16.16
N GLU A 235 0.00 2.81 -15.10
CA GLU A 235 0.31 2.35 -13.74
C GLU A 235 -0.69 1.30 -13.27
N LEU A 236 -1.99 1.51 -13.52
CA LEU A 236 -3.00 0.54 -13.16
C LEU A 236 -2.85 -0.77 -13.95
N GLU A 237 -2.55 -0.70 -15.25
CA GLU A 237 -2.32 -1.88 -16.07
C GLU A 237 -1.12 -2.69 -15.54
N LEU A 238 -0.04 -2.01 -15.17
CA LEU A 238 1.13 -2.65 -14.55
C LEU A 238 0.75 -3.30 -13.21
N MET A 239 0.06 -2.59 -12.33
CA MET A 239 -0.40 -3.11 -11.04
C MET A 239 -1.33 -4.32 -11.23
N ALA A 240 -2.30 -4.23 -12.15
CA ALA A 240 -3.22 -5.32 -12.44
C ALA A 240 -2.50 -6.57 -12.99
N LYS A 241 -1.46 -6.37 -13.80
CA LYS A 241 -0.61 -7.45 -14.30
C LYS A 241 0.17 -8.12 -13.17
N ASP A 242 0.74 -7.34 -12.27
CA ASP A 242 1.53 -7.83 -11.14
C ASP A 242 0.67 -8.58 -10.13
N LEU A 243 -0.51 -8.04 -9.84
CA LEU A 243 -1.44 -8.65 -8.89
C LEU A 243 -2.26 -9.80 -9.47
N LYS A 244 -2.22 -10.03 -10.79
CA LYS A 244 -3.06 -11.04 -11.47
C LYS A 244 -2.95 -12.44 -10.85
N ILE A 245 -1.76 -12.83 -10.40
CA ILE A 245 -1.55 -14.11 -9.74
C ILE A 245 -2.27 -14.20 -8.38
N ALA A 246 -2.39 -13.07 -7.67
CA ALA A 246 -3.07 -12.97 -6.39
C ALA A 246 -4.59 -12.78 -6.53
N VAL A 247 -5.08 -12.30 -7.67
CA VAL A 247 -6.51 -12.07 -7.91
C VAL A 247 -7.29 -13.36 -7.74
N ASP A 248 -8.28 -13.31 -6.84
CA ASP A 248 -9.36 -14.28 -6.74
C ASP A 248 -10.65 -13.59 -7.18
N PRO A 249 -11.24 -13.99 -8.33
CA PRO A 249 -12.40 -13.29 -8.89
C PRO A 249 -13.58 -13.20 -7.94
N GLU A 250 -13.73 -14.17 -7.05
CA GLU A 250 -14.84 -14.21 -6.09
C GLU A 250 -14.62 -13.28 -4.88
N LEU A 251 -13.48 -12.58 -4.81
CA LEU A 251 -13.14 -11.62 -3.75
C LEU A 251 -13.05 -10.17 -4.26
N ILE A 252 -13.42 -9.95 -5.52
CA ILE A 252 -13.48 -8.61 -6.12
C ILE A 252 -14.93 -8.37 -6.57
N PHE A 253 -15.52 -7.30 -6.08
CA PHE A 253 -16.93 -7.00 -6.29
C PHE A 253 -17.13 -5.62 -6.91
N PHE A 254 -18.08 -5.52 -7.83
CA PHE A 254 -18.66 -4.26 -8.26
C PHE A 254 -20.11 -4.17 -7.76
N ALA A 255 -20.47 -3.01 -7.22
CA ALA A 255 -21.86 -2.64 -6.98
C ALA A 255 -22.35 -1.81 -8.17
N GLU A 256 -23.52 -2.15 -8.70
CA GLU A 256 -24.09 -1.52 -9.89
C GLU A 256 -25.49 -0.98 -9.63
N VAL A 257 -25.78 0.18 -10.20
CA VAL A 257 -27.09 0.81 -10.27
C VAL A 257 -27.41 1.02 -11.75
N ASP A 258 -28.55 0.50 -12.21
CA ASP A 258 -28.97 0.53 -13.63
C ASP A 258 -27.86 0.04 -14.58
N GLY A 259 -27.14 -1.02 -14.18
CA GLY A 259 -26.05 -1.63 -14.93
C GLY A 259 -24.75 -0.81 -14.99
N LYS A 260 -24.65 0.28 -14.25
CA LYS A 260 -23.43 1.11 -14.16
C LYS A 260 -22.70 0.87 -12.84
N PRO A 261 -21.41 0.61 -12.84
CA PRO A 261 -20.63 0.47 -11.63
C PRO A 261 -20.60 1.78 -10.83
N VAL A 262 -20.98 1.70 -9.54
CA VAL A 262 -21.04 2.84 -8.61
C VAL A 262 -20.21 2.60 -7.34
N GLY A 263 -19.73 1.38 -7.17
CA GLY A 263 -18.88 1.00 -6.05
C GLY A 263 -18.04 -0.23 -6.38
N VAL A 264 -16.95 -0.39 -5.67
CA VAL A 264 -16.02 -1.53 -5.84
C VAL A 264 -15.41 -1.93 -4.51
N SER A 265 -15.14 -3.22 -4.35
CA SER A 265 -14.31 -3.78 -3.28
C SER A 265 -13.29 -4.71 -3.91
N LEU A 266 -12.01 -4.46 -3.63
CA LEU A 266 -10.88 -5.26 -4.08
C LEU A 266 -10.20 -5.88 -2.87
N SER A 267 -10.36 -7.19 -2.70
CA SER A 267 -9.71 -7.97 -1.66
C SER A 267 -8.79 -9.02 -2.27
N LEU A 268 -7.61 -9.18 -1.69
CA LEU A 268 -6.62 -10.15 -2.12
C LEU A 268 -6.23 -11.11 -0.99
N PRO A 269 -5.97 -12.37 -1.31
CA PRO A 269 -5.27 -13.28 -0.39
C PRO A 269 -3.91 -12.75 0.02
N ASP A 270 -3.51 -12.99 1.25
CA ASP A 270 -2.18 -12.62 1.73
C ASP A 270 -1.09 -13.51 1.12
N PHE A 271 -0.50 -13.03 0.03
CA PHE A 271 0.61 -13.70 -0.67
C PHE A 271 1.96 -13.58 0.05
N ASN A 272 2.05 -12.83 1.14
CA ASN A 272 3.28 -12.72 1.92
C ASN A 272 3.74 -14.08 2.48
N VAL A 273 2.82 -15.02 2.68
CA VAL A 273 3.17 -16.42 3.02
C VAL A 273 4.04 -17.09 1.95
N ALA A 274 3.87 -16.72 0.68
CA ALA A 274 4.67 -17.23 -0.43
C ALA A 274 5.95 -16.41 -0.64
N PHE A 275 5.87 -15.08 -0.57
CA PHE A 275 7.04 -14.21 -0.71
C PHE A 275 8.08 -14.49 0.38
N LYS A 276 7.64 -14.72 1.60
CA LYS A 276 8.50 -15.11 2.71
C LYS A 276 9.22 -16.43 2.43
N ALA A 277 8.50 -17.45 1.96
CA ALA A 277 9.07 -18.75 1.60
C ALA A 277 9.99 -18.67 0.36
N ALA A 278 9.75 -17.76 -0.56
CA ALA A 278 10.56 -17.53 -1.74
C ALA A 278 11.84 -16.72 -1.46
N HIS A 279 12.00 -16.14 -0.27
CA HIS A 279 13.14 -15.30 0.12
C HIS A 279 13.47 -14.21 -0.92
N GLY A 280 12.44 -13.60 -1.53
CA GLY A 280 12.58 -12.56 -2.55
C GLY A 280 13.03 -13.06 -3.94
N ARG A 281 13.10 -14.38 -4.18
CA ARG A 281 13.58 -14.96 -5.44
C ARG A 281 12.55 -15.95 -6.01
N LEU A 282 12.18 -15.75 -7.28
CA LEU A 282 11.28 -16.68 -7.98
C LEU A 282 11.96 -17.99 -8.37
N LEU A 283 13.20 -17.94 -8.81
CA LEU A 283 13.94 -19.10 -9.29
C LEU A 283 14.98 -19.55 -8.26
N PRO A 284 15.24 -20.87 -8.15
CA PRO A 284 14.55 -21.96 -8.89
C PRO A 284 13.21 -22.40 -8.28
N PHE A 285 12.97 -22.20 -6.97
CA PHE A 285 11.82 -22.80 -6.27
C PHE A 285 10.74 -21.82 -5.85
N GLY A 286 11.00 -20.51 -5.87
CA GLY A 286 10.04 -19.48 -5.42
C GLY A 286 8.73 -19.47 -6.22
N VAL A 287 8.78 -19.82 -7.50
CA VAL A 287 7.58 -19.93 -8.33
C VAL A 287 6.57 -20.95 -7.79
N PHE A 288 7.02 -22.08 -7.24
CA PHE A 288 6.13 -23.09 -6.64
C PHE A 288 5.43 -22.56 -5.39
N HIS A 289 6.11 -21.74 -4.59
CA HIS A 289 5.49 -21.09 -3.45
C HIS A 289 4.38 -20.13 -3.87
N LEU A 290 4.57 -19.38 -4.96
CA LEU A 290 3.54 -18.49 -5.50
C LEU A 290 2.35 -19.25 -6.09
N LEU A 291 2.58 -20.31 -6.86
CA LEU A 291 1.50 -21.13 -7.43
C LEU A 291 0.62 -21.78 -6.37
N THR A 292 1.18 -22.07 -5.21
CA THR A 292 0.46 -22.68 -4.06
C THR A 292 -0.05 -21.64 -3.06
N ALA A 293 0.27 -20.34 -3.24
CA ALA A 293 -0.03 -19.29 -2.28
C ALA A 293 -1.52 -19.20 -1.92
N LYS A 294 -2.41 -19.22 -2.90
CA LYS A 294 -3.88 -19.16 -2.67
C LYS A 294 -4.39 -20.29 -1.77
N LYS A 295 -3.83 -21.49 -1.91
CA LYS A 295 -4.21 -22.65 -1.06
C LYS A 295 -3.66 -22.54 0.36
N ARG A 296 -2.58 -21.81 0.56
CA ARG A 296 -1.89 -21.63 1.85
C ARG A 296 -2.35 -20.38 2.60
N ALA A 297 -2.74 -19.34 1.87
CA ALA A 297 -3.25 -18.11 2.47
C ALA A 297 -4.50 -18.40 3.31
N ARG A 298 -4.53 -17.83 4.52
CA ARG A 298 -5.67 -17.92 5.44
C ARG A 298 -6.18 -16.56 5.84
N PHE A 299 -5.59 -15.52 5.25
CA PHE A 299 -5.83 -14.14 5.55
C PHE A 299 -6.11 -13.36 4.25
N LEU A 300 -7.02 -12.40 4.31
CA LEU A 300 -7.36 -11.50 3.21
C LEU A 300 -6.94 -10.08 3.55
N ARG A 301 -6.64 -9.29 2.54
CA ARG A 301 -6.56 -7.84 2.68
C ARG A 301 -7.52 -7.18 1.70
N THR A 302 -8.42 -6.33 2.20
CA THR A 302 -9.19 -5.40 1.38
C THR A 302 -8.33 -4.16 1.16
N ILE A 303 -7.78 -4.02 -0.04
CA ILE A 303 -6.81 -2.99 -0.40
C ILE A 303 -7.47 -1.74 -0.98
N SER A 304 -8.67 -1.87 -1.54
CA SER A 304 -9.45 -0.76 -2.06
C SER A 304 -10.93 -1.05 -1.87
N MET A 305 -11.64 -0.07 -1.37
CA MET A 305 -13.10 -0.06 -1.34
C MET A 305 -13.58 1.39 -1.44
N GLY A 306 -14.57 1.60 -2.28
CA GLY A 306 -15.18 2.90 -2.42
C GLY A 306 -16.56 2.84 -3.05
N VAL A 307 -17.34 3.89 -2.78
CA VAL A 307 -18.67 4.12 -3.35
C VAL A 307 -18.72 5.57 -3.83
N LEU A 308 -19.20 5.79 -5.05
CA LEU A 308 -19.39 7.14 -5.58
C LEU A 308 -20.28 7.98 -4.66
N LYS A 309 -19.96 9.26 -4.54
CA LYS A 309 -20.60 10.20 -3.59
C LYS A 309 -22.13 10.16 -3.66
N ASP A 310 -22.69 10.23 -4.86
CA ASP A 310 -24.13 10.28 -5.08
C ASP A 310 -24.87 8.96 -4.76
N HIS A 311 -24.10 7.89 -4.52
CA HIS A 311 -24.61 6.56 -4.18
C HIS A 311 -24.30 6.13 -2.73
N ARG A 312 -23.69 7.02 -1.92
CA ARG A 312 -23.43 6.75 -0.49
C ARG A 312 -24.74 6.68 0.31
N ASN A 313 -24.66 6.15 1.52
CA ASN A 313 -25.79 5.99 2.45
C ASN A 313 -26.93 5.08 1.96
N ARG A 314 -26.69 4.27 0.92
CA ARG A 314 -27.64 3.26 0.40
C ARG A 314 -27.35 1.84 0.90
N GLY A 315 -26.28 1.66 1.71
CA GLY A 315 -25.83 0.37 2.21
C GLY A 315 -24.93 -0.41 1.25
N ILE A 316 -24.44 0.23 0.18
CA ILE A 316 -23.54 -0.38 -0.82
C ILE A 316 -22.23 -0.81 -0.18
N ASP A 317 -21.62 0.04 0.64
CA ASP A 317 -20.40 -0.27 1.39
C ASP A 317 -20.59 -1.51 2.28
N LEU A 318 -21.67 -1.56 3.02
CA LEU A 318 -21.99 -2.69 3.89
C LEU A 318 -22.20 -3.99 3.08
N SER A 319 -22.84 -3.90 1.91
CA SER A 319 -23.06 -5.03 1.03
C SER A 319 -21.75 -5.55 0.43
N LEU A 320 -20.84 -4.67 0.00
CA LEU A 320 -19.52 -5.04 -0.50
C LEU A 320 -18.70 -5.78 0.58
N TYR A 321 -18.74 -5.32 1.83
CA TYR A 321 -18.10 -6.05 2.96
C TYR A 321 -18.76 -7.39 3.21
N TYR A 322 -20.10 -7.43 3.23
CA TYR A 322 -20.83 -8.66 3.45
C TYR A 322 -20.45 -9.74 2.43
N HIS A 323 -20.45 -9.41 1.13
CA HIS A 323 -20.07 -10.36 0.07
C HIS A 323 -18.60 -10.79 0.18
N THR A 324 -17.70 -9.86 0.47
CA THR A 324 -16.27 -10.17 0.72
C THR A 324 -16.13 -11.16 1.88
N PHE A 325 -16.86 -10.93 2.97
CA PHE A 325 -16.82 -11.77 4.14
C PHE A 325 -17.40 -13.17 3.88
N VAL A 326 -18.58 -13.27 3.27
CA VAL A 326 -19.23 -14.55 2.95
C VAL A 326 -18.38 -15.39 2.01
N ASN A 327 -17.89 -14.80 0.92
CA ASN A 327 -17.05 -15.52 -0.03
C ASN A 327 -15.70 -15.91 0.57
N GLY A 328 -15.09 -15.02 1.36
CA GLY A 328 -13.86 -15.31 2.07
C GLY A 328 -13.99 -16.52 2.99
N ARG A 329 -15.06 -16.57 3.78
CA ARG A 329 -15.36 -17.70 4.66
C ARG A 329 -15.58 -19.00 3.90
N ARG A 330 -16.42 -18.97 2.86
CA ARG A 330 -16.68 -20.13 2.00
C ARG A 330 -15.38 -20.70 1.41
N LYS A 331 -14.40 -19.84 1.11
CA LYS A 331 -13.08 -20.22 0.58
C LYS A 331 -12.05 -20.61 1.65
N GLY A 332 -12.41 -20.56 2.94
CA GLY A 332 -11.56 -21.01 4.04
C GLY A 332 -10.60 -19.96 4.60
N TYR A 333 -10.79 -18.67 4.25
CA TYR A 333 -10.06 -17.60 4.91
C TYR A 333 -10.61 -17.38 6.33
N LYS A 334 -9.70 -17.23 7.31
CA LYS A 334 -10.05 -17.16 8.72
C LYS A 334 -10.21 -15.74 9.25
N ALA A 335 -9.49 -14.81 8.66
CA ALA A 335 -9.49 -13.41 9.06
C ALA A 335 -9.13 -12.52 7.85
N GLY A 336 -9.31 -11.22 8.02
CA GLY A 336 -8.94 -10.23 7.02
C GLY A 336 -8.53 -8.92 7.64
N GLU A 337 -7.91 -8.08 6.82
CA GLU A 337 -7.53 -6.73 7.14
C GLU A 337 -8.21 -5.75 6.20
N MET A 338 -8.70 -4.67 6.75
CA MET A 338 -9.11 -3.49 6.02
C MET A 338 -8.07 -2.39 6.26
N SER A 339 -7.35 -2.04 5.23
CA SER A 339 -6.26 -1.05 5.31
C SER A 339 -5.96 -0.43 3.93
N TRP A 340 -5.54 0.81 3.86
CA TRP A 340 -5.35 1.73 4.99
C TRP A 340 -6.62 2.57 5.17
N VAL A 341 -6.95 2.89 6.38
CA VAL A 341 -8.03 3.83 6.72
C VAL A 341 -7.38 5.03 7.40
N GLU A 342 -7.51 6.21 6.80
CA GLU A 342 -7.03 7.44 7.44
C GLU A 342 -7.77 7.71 8.77
N GLU A 343 -7.06 8.22 9.77
CA GLU A 343 -7.59 8.43 11.13
C GLU A 343 -8.84 9.32 11.18
N ASP A 344 -8.99 10.22 10.24
CA ASP A 344 -10.12 11.14 10.09
C ASP A 344 -11.21 10.66 9.11
N ASN A 345 -11.06 9.49 8.51
CA ASN A 345 -12.11 8.86 7.72
C ASN A 345 -13.17 8.22 8.61
N VAL A 346 -14.03 9.07 9.18
CA VAL A 346 -15.08 8.67 10.15
C VAL A 346 -16.04 7.63 9.55
N ALA A 347 -16.36 7.74 8.26
CA ALA A 347 -17.29 6.81 7.60
C ALA A 347 -16.71 5.39 7.57
N MET A 348 -15.46 5.23 7.15
CA MET A 348 -14.79 3.92 7.11
C MET A 348 -14.52 3.36 8.50
N THR A 349 -14.12 4.21 9.45
CA THR A 349 -13.94 3.84 10.86
C THR A 349 -15.24 3.30 11.47
N ASN A 350 -16.36 3.99 11.27
CA ASN A 350 -17.67 3.55 11.76
C ASN A 350 -18.10 2.24 11.10
N THR A 351 -17.82 2.05 9.82
CA THR A 351 -18.13 0.79 9.13
C THR A 351 -17.28 -0.34 9.70
N ALA A 352 -15.97 -0.13 9.89
CA ALA A 352 -15.09 -1.11 10.51
C ALA A 352 -15.59 -1.57 11.88
N LEU A 353 -15.94 -0.62 12.75
CA LEU A 353 -16.50 -0.93 14.08
C LEU A 353 -17.82 -1.70 14.01
N LYS A 354 -18.74 -1.31 13.11
CA LYS A 354 -20.03 -1.98 12.95
C LYS A 354 -19.92 -3.45 12.50
N ILE A 355 -18.89 -3.78 11.72
CA ILE A 355 -18.62 -5.14 11.26
C ILE A 355 -17.71 -5.93 12.23
N GLY A 356 -17.39 -5.36 13.41
CA GLY A 356 -16.60 -6.02 14.45
C GLY A 356 -15.08 -5.92 14.25
N GLY A 357 -14.62 -4.97 13.46
CA GLY A 357 -13.20 -4.69 13.27
C GLY A 357 -12.54 -4.12 14.51
N LYS A 358 -11.27 -4.48 14.70
CA LYS A 358 -10.41 -3.98 15.78
C LYS A 358 -9.20 -3.30 15.18
N PRO A 359 -8.84 -2.05 15.61
CA PRO A 359 -7.57 -1.45 15.18
C PRO A 359 -6.44 -2.30 15.75
N TYR A 360 -5.47 -2.71 14.90
CA TYR A 360 -4.39 -3.57 15.38
C TYR A 360 -3.00 -3.14 14.92
N ARG A 361 -2.92 -2.33 13.86
CA ARG A 361 -1.68 -1.71 13.41
C ARG A 361 -1.92 -0.26 13.04
N LYS A 362 -0.92 0.58 13.27
CA LYS A 362 -0.96 1.99 12.89
C LYS A 362 0.31 2.36 12.13
N TYR A 363 0.13 3.14 11.09
CA TYR A 363 1.18 3.64 10.24
C TYR A 363 1.10 5.16 10.21
N ARG A 364 2.24 5.83 10.25
CA ARG A 364 2.31 7.29 10.24
C ARG A 364 2.93 7.78 8.95
N VAL A 365 2.29 8.76 8.36
CA VAL A 365 2.86 9.61 7.32
C VAL A 365 3.30 10.90 7.98
N TYR A 366 4.53 11.29 7.69
CA TYR A 366 5.14 12.49 8.25
C TYR A 366 5.21 13.58 7.20
N GLU A 367 5.40 14.81 7.68
CA GLU A 367 5.72 15.97 6.86
C GLU A 367 6.89 16.75 7.45
N HIS A 368 7.60 17.49 6.59
CA HIS A 368 8.60 18.45 6.98
C HIS A 368 8.44 19.70 6.09
N ALA A 369 8.35 20.87 6.71
CA ALA A 369 8.36 22.15 6.00
C ALA A 369 9.80 22.46 5.54
N LEU A 370 9.98 22.87 4.29
CA LEU A 370 11.29 23.07 3.64
C LEU A 370 11.76 24.53 3.67
#